data_c4fccb14174d9223ddf7061ba6bc4722
#
_entry.id   c4fccb14174d9223ddf7061ba6bc4722
#
_cell.length_a   1.000
_cell.length_b   1.000
_cell.length_c   1.000
_cell.angle_alpha   90.00
_cell.angle_beta   90.00
_cell.angle_gamma   90.00
#
_symmetry.space_group_name_H-M   'P 1'
#
loop_
_entity.id
_entity.type
_entity.pdbx_description
1 polymer ?
#
loop_
_entity_poly.entity_id
_entity_poly.type
_entity_poly.pdbx_seq_one_letter_code
_entity_poly.pdbx_strand_id
1 'polypeptide(L)'
;MNQLVRQEFVKHGLAERIQTRLREQDFGLWAVEVPGVADFIGFIGLSVPGFTSHFTPCVEIGWRLAFEHWGKGYASEGASAALGRAFVALNLKEVVSFTVPENRRSIGVMERIGMVRSPADDFDRPWRPGGYQRHVLYRIQRSDWLKRQL
;
A
#
# COMPACT_ATOMS: atom_id res chain seq x y z
N MET A 1 11.69 -10.41 -4.61
CA MET A 1 10.22 -10.54 -4.76
C MET A 1 9.92 -10.82 -6.23
N ASN A 2 9.55 -12.06 -6.57
CA ASN A 2 9.23 -12.43 -7.95
C ASN A 2 7.82 -11.96 -8.30
N GLN A 3 7.73 -11.11 -9.30
CA GLN A 3 6.46 -10.55 -9.80
C GLN A 3 5.80 -11.58 -10.73
N LEU A 4 4.80 -12.29 -10.24
CA LEU A 4 3.90 -13.06 -11.08
C LEU A 4 2.46 -12.57 -10.83
N VAL A 5 2.01 -11.68 -11.70
CA VAL A 5 0.58 -11.37 -11.80
C VAL A 5 -0.07 -12.53 -12.55
N ARG A 6 -0.77 -13.41 -11.84
CA ARG A 6 -1.47 -14.54 -12.46
C ARG A 6 -2.79 -14.11 -13.10
N GLN A 7 -3.13 -14.75 -14.20
CA GLN A 7 -4.31 -14.50 -15.04
C GLN A 7 -5.67 -14.62 -14.32
N GLU A 8 -5.73 -15.17 -13.11
CA GLU A 8 -6.98 -15.36 -12.36
C GLU A 8 -7.60 -14.06 -11.83
N PHE A 9 -6.83 -12.96 -11.76
CA PHE A 9 -7.35 -11.61 -11.46
C PHE A 9 -8.09 -10.96 -12.63
N VAL A 10 -8.03 -11.54 -13.80
CA VAL A 10 -8.58 -10.99 -15.06
C VAL A 10 -10.12 -10.87 -15.01
N LYS A 11 -10.79 -11.65 -14.18
CA LYS A 11 -12.28 -11.69 -14.15
C LYS A 11 -12.98 -10.38 -13.81
N HIS A 12 -12.27 -9.35 -13.33
CA HIS A 12 -12.89 -8.09 -12.91
C HIS A 12 -12.18 -6.81 -13.40
N GLY A 13 -11.33 -6.89 -14.42
CA GLY A 13 -10.59 -5.73 -14.94
C GLY A 13 -9.56 -5.12 -13.97
N LEU A 14 -9.37 -5.73 -12.79
CA LEU A 14 -8.40 -5.26 -11.79
C LEU A 14 -6.97 -5.55 -12.24
N ALA A 15 -6.71 -6.74 -12.79
CA ALA A 15 -5.38 -7.13 -13.25
C ALA A 15 -4.91 -6.27 -14.43
N GLU A 16 -5.79 -5.95 -15.37
CA GLU A 16 -5.45 -5.07 -16.51
C GLU A 16 -5.08 -3.67 -16.01
N ARG A 17 -5.86 -3.11 -15.07
CA ARG A 17 -5.55 -1.81 -14.47
C ARG A 17 -4.23 -1.81 -13.71
N ILE A 18 -3.92 -2.89 -12.98
CA ILE A 18 -2.64 -3.06 -12.28
C ILE A 18 -1.50 -3.13 -13.29
N GLN A 19 -1.62 -3.94 -14.34
CA GLN A 19 -0.59 -4.09 -15.37
C GLN A 19 -0.36 -2.78 -16.14
N THR A 20 -1.42 -2.06 -16.48
CA THR A 20 -1.33 -0.77 -17.16
C THR A 20 -0.58 0.23 -16.30
N ARG A 21 -0.92 0.35 -15.01
CA ARG A 21 -0.23 1.24 -14.08
C ARG A 21 1.24 0.88 -13.88
N LEU A 22 1.57 -0.41 -13.80
CA LEU A 22 2.96 -0.88 -13.70
C LEU A 22 3.79 -0.48 -14.93
N ARG A 23 3.19 -0.48 -16.13
CA ARG A 23 3.86 -0.07 -17.37
C ARG A 23 4.02 1.45 -17.48
N GLU A 24 3.01 2.21 -17.09
CA GLU A 24 2.96 3.66 -17.27
C GLU A 24 3.69 4.44 -16.17
N GLN A 25 3.69 3.93 -14.92
CA GLN A 25 4.19 4.66 -13.75
C GLN A 25 5.44 4.02 -13.12
N ASP A 26 5.94 2.92 -13.67
CA ASP A 26 7.06 2.13 -13.14
C ASP A 26 6.84 1.60 -11.71
N PHE A 27 5.60 1.69 -11.20
CA PHE A 27 5.16 1.11 -9.94
C PHE A 27 3.68 0.72 -9.99
N GLY A 28 3.25 -0.09 -9.04
CA GLY A 28 1.88 -0.57 -8.93
C GLY A 28 1.74 -1.58 -7.82
N LEU A 29 0.72 -2.41 -7.91
CA LEU A 29 0.48 -3.50 -6.97
C LEU A 29 1.18 -4.77 -7.46
N TRP A 30 1.97 -5.39 -6.60
CA TRP A 30 2.67 -6.65 -6.88
C TRP A 30 1.93 -7.81 -6.24
N ALA A 31 1.83 -8.92 -6.97
CA ALA A 31 1.35 -10.18 -6.41
C ALA A 31 2.33 -10.69 -5.35
N VAL A 32 1.79 -11.23 -4.26
CA VAL A 32 2.58 -11.81 -3.17
C VAL A 32 2.50 -13.33 -3.25
N GLU A 33 3.66 -13.96 -3.35
CA GLU A 33 3.86 -15.40 -3.27
C GLU A 33 4.59 -15.74 -1.97
N VAL A 34 4.22 -16.85 -1.34
CA VAL A 34 4.96 -17.43 -0.23
C VAL A 34 5.51 -18.78 -0.69
N PRO A 35 6.81 -18.87 -1.03
CA PRO A 35 7.41 -20.11 -1.55
C PRO A 35 7.15 -21.31 -0.63
N GLY A 36 6.70 -22.41 -1.22
CA GLY A 36 6.36 -23.64 -0.50
C GLY A 36 5.04 -23.62 0.28
N VAL A 37 4.30 -22.51 0.26
CA VAL A 37 3.00 -22.36 0.93
C VAL A 37 1.88 -22.04 -0.05
N ALA A 38 1.99 -20.95 -0.80
CA ALA A 38 0.99 -20.57 -1.78
C ALA A 38 1.60 -19.67 -2.86
N ASP A 39 1.22 -19.93 -4.09
CA ASP A 39 1.69 -19.17 -5.26
C ASP A 39 1.11 -17.74 -5.29
N PHE A 40 0.03 -17.50 -4.58
CA PHE A 40 -0.61 -16.20 -4.50
C PHE A 40 -1.43 -16.07 -3.22
N ILE A 41 -1.11 -15.06 -2.42
CA ILE A 41 -1.83 -14.77 -1.15
C ILE A 41 -2.48 -13.37 -1.15
N GLY A 42 -2.29 -12.59 -2.20
CA GLY A 42 -2.81 -11.23 -2.30
C GLY A 42 -1.85 -10.28 -3.00
N PHE A 43 -1.95 -9.01 -2.69
CA PHE A 43 -1.08 -8.00 -3.30
C PHE A 43 -0.65 -6.94 -2.30
N ILE A 44 0.53 -6.35 -2.57
CA ILE A 44 1.12 -5.23 -1.84
C ILE A 44 1.74 -4.30 -2.87
N GLY A 45 1.69 -2.99 -2.67
CA GLY A 45 2.37 -2.09 -3.58
C GLY A 45 2.01 -0.63 -3.43
N LEU A 46 2.30 0.12 -4.48
CA LEU A 46 2.17 1.55 -4.56
C LEU A 46 1.08 1.93 -5.56
N SER A 47 0.32 2.99 -5.25
CA SER A 47 -0.69 3.51 -6.15
C SER A 47 -0.87 5.02 -5.97
N VAL A 48 -1.47 5.66 -6.97
CA VAL A 48 -1.88 7.06 -6.88
C VAL A 48 -3.40 7.08 -6.67
N PRO A 49 -3.89 7.58 -5.51
CA PRO A 49 -5.32 7.69 -5.27
C PRO A 49 -6.01 8.60 -6.29
N GLY A 50 -7.19 8.20 -6.73
CA GLY A 50 -7.98 8.94 -7.73
C GLY A 50 -8.92 10.00 -7.16
N PHE A 51 -8.92 10.23 -5.85
CA PHE A 51 -9.75 11.25 -5.21
C PHE A 51 -8.93 12.49 -4.84
N THR A 52 -9.62 13.61 -4.58
CA THR A 52 -9.01 14.86 -4.13
C THR A 52 -9.13 15.00 -2.62
N SER A 53 -8.03 15.33 -1.94
CA SER A 53 -7.96 15.66 -0.53
C SER A 53 -6.80 16.62 -0.28
N HIS A 54 -6.63 17.09 0.95
CA HIS A 54 -5.57 18.05 1.29
C HIS A 54 -4.14 17.52 1.08
N PHE A 55 -3.96 16.19 1.02
CA PHE A 55 -2.67 15.54 0.82
C PHE A 55 -2.46 14.95 -0.59
N THR A 56 -3.44 15.04 -1.46
CA THR A 56 -3.33 14.58 -2.85
C THR A 56 -2.85 15.71 -3.78
N PRO A 57 -2.15 15.40 -4.89
CA PRO A 57 -1.73 14.07 -5.31
C PRO A 57 -0.63 13.49 -4.39
N CYS A 58 -0.62 12.16 -4.26
CA CYS A 58 0.36 11.45 -3.44
C CYS A 58 0.58 10.03 -3.97
N VAL A 59 1.59 9.35 -3.45
CA VAL A 59 1.76 7.91 -3.64
C VAL A 59 1.35 7.20 -2.36
N GLU A 60 0.37 6.31 -2.47
CA GLU A 60 -0.13 5.46 -1.38
C GLU A 60 0.56 4.11 -1.42
N ILE A 61 0.97 3.60 -0.26
CA ILE A 61 1.30 2.20 -0.08
C ILE A 61 0.09 1.46 0.50
N GLY A 62 -0.22 0.30 -0.07
CA GLY A 62 -1.35 -0.51 0.36
C GLY A 62 -1.09 -1.99 0.24
N TRP A 63 -1.92 -2.79 0.92
CA TRP A 63 -1.86 -4.25 0.95
C TRP A 63 -3.25 -4.85 1.12
N ARG A 64 -3.42 -6.02 0.54
CA ARG A 64 -4.58 -6.88 0.77
C ARG A 64 -4.13 -8.33 0.62
N LEU A 65 -4.19 -9.08 1.73
CA LEU A 65 -3.83 -10.49 1.79
C LEU A 65 -5.04 -11.32 2.20
N ALA A 66 -5.08 -12.56 1.74
CA ALA A 66 -6.10 -13.53 2.14
C ALA A 66 -6.02 -13.80 3.65
N PHE A 67 -7.18 -13.96 4.27
CA PHE A 67 -7.33 -14.03 5.73
C PHE A 67 -6.47 -15.13 6.38
N GLU A 68 -6.40 -16.30 5.76
CA GLU A 68 -5.61 -17.45 6.23
C GLU A 68 -4.09 -17.19 6.30
N HIS A 69 -3.62 -16.11 5.68
CA HIS A 69 -2.22 -15.71 5.68
C HIS A 69 -1.92 -14.51 6.59
N TRP A 70 -2.91 -14.06 7.36
CA TRP A 70 -2.72 -12.97 8.30
C TRP A 70 -1.93 -13.41 9.54
N GLY A 71 -1.35 -12.42 10.25
CA GLY A 71 -0.62 -12.65 11.49
C GLY A 71 0.74 -13.32 11.36
N LYS A 72 1.27 -13.45 10.13
CA LYS A 72 2.54 -14.11 9.81
C LYS A 72 3.65 -13.12 9.39
N GLY A 73 3.38 -11.82 9.43
CA GLY A 73 4.35 -10.79 9.08
C GLY A 73 4.47 -10.47 7.59
N TYR A 74 3.76 -11.16 6.71
CA TYR A 74 3.88 -11.00 5.25
C TYR A 74 3.56 -9.59 4.78
N ALA A 75 2.52 -8.95 5.34
CA ALA A 75 2.18 -7.57 4.98
C ALA A 75 3.30 -6.59 5.35
N SER A 76 3.88 -6.71 6.54
CA SER A 76 4.97 -5.84 6.99
C SER A 76 6.24 -6.05 6.16
N GLU A 77 6.58 -7.30 5.84
CA GLU A 77 7.74 -7.64 4.99
C GLU A 77 7.58 -7.08 3.58
N GLY A 78 6.45 -7.35 2.94
CA GLY A 78 6.18 -6.87 1.58
C GLY A 78 6.06 -5.35 1.50
N ALA A 79 5.44 -4.72 2.49
CA ALA A 79 5.34 -3.27 2.57
C ALA A 79 6.71 -2.61 2.79
N SER A 80 7.58 -3.19 3.60
CA SER A 80 8.97 -2.71 3.77
C SER A 80 9.74 -2.77 2.45
N ALA A 81 9.59 -3.85 1.69
CA ALA A 81 10.21 -3.97 0.37
C ALA A 81 9.66 -2.93 -0.63
N ALA A 82 8.34 -2.67 -0.60
CA ALA A 82 7.72 -1.64 -1.42
C ALA A 82 8.20 -0.22 -1.07
N LEU A 83 8.40 0.09 0.21
CA LEU A 83 9.02 1.36 0.63
C LEU A 83 10.47 1.48 0.14
N GLY A 84 11.25 0.39 0.19
CA GLY A 84 12.59 0.36 -0.39
C GLY A 84 12.58 0.74 -1.88
N ARG A 85 11.66 0.19 -2.65
CA ARG A 85 11.46 0.57 -4.05
C ARG A 85 11.07 2.04 -4.20
N ALA A 86 10.12 2.51 -3.41
CA ALA A 86 9.65 3.89 -3.45
C ALA A 86 10.78 4.91 -3.22
N PHE A 87 11.62 4.67 -2.22
CA PHE A 87 12.62 5.63 -1.80
C PHE A 87 13.97 5.48 -2.50
N VAL A 88 14.35 4.27 -2.89
CA VAL A 88 15.66 4.04 -3.56
C VAL A 88 15.51 4.10 -5.07
N ALA A 89 14.60 3.34 -5.67
CA ALA A 89 14.48 3.26 -7.12
C ALA A 89 13.69 4.42 -7.72
N LEU A 90 12.57 4.81 -7.09
CA LEU A 90 11.68 5.87 -7.58
C LEU A 90 12.03 7.25 -7.01
N ASN A 91 12.93 7.31 -6.03
CA ASN A 91 13.38 8.55 -5.39
C ASN A 91 12.23 9.44 -4.87
N LEU A 92 11.15 8.82 -4.41
CA LEU A 92 10.03 9.54 -3.83
C LEU A 92 10.44 10.25 -2.54
N LYS A 93 9.83 11.39 -2.26
CA LYS A 93 10.09 12.15 -1.03
C LYS A 93 9.26 11.65 0.15
N GLU A 94 8.01 11.23 -0.12
CA GLU A 94 7.03 10.79 0.85
C GLU A 94 6.18 9.65 0.29
N VAL A 95 5.73 8.77 1.17
CA VAL A 95 4.71 7.77 0.90
C VAL A 95 3.66 7.85 2.00
N VAL A 96 2.38 7.75 1.64
CA VAL A 96 1.27 7.75 2.57
C VAL A 96 0.56 6.40 2.61
N SER A 97 -0.20 6.16 3.66
CA SER A 97 -1.15 5.05 3.76
C SER A 97 -2.33 5.48 4.61
N PHE A 98 -3.52 4.99 4.31
CA PHE A 98 -4.71 5.36 5.04
C PHE A 98 -5.70 4.20 5.12
N THR A 99 -6.47 4.20 6.19
CA THR A 99 -7.51 3.20 6.43
C THR A 99 -8.55 3.75 7.41
N VAL A 100 -9.64 3.02 7.60
CA VAL A 100 -10.61 3.36 8.64
C VAL A 100 -10.02 3.14 10.04
N PRO A 101 -10.42 3.92 11.06
CA PRO A 101 -9.86 3.82 12.41
C PRO A 101 -10.00 2.43 13.05
N GLU A 102 -11.01 1.67 12.66
CA GLU A 102 -11.29 0.33 13.17
C GLU A 102 -10.34 -0.74 12.63
N ASN A 103 -9.67 -0.48 11.50
CA ASN A 103 -8.74 -1.43 10.88
C ASN A 103 -7.38 -1.45 11.60
N ARG A 104 -7.41 -1.94 12.84
CA ARG A 104 -6.23 -2.01 13.73
C ARG A 104 -5.08 -2.83 13.14
N ARG A 105 -5.39 -3.82 12.33
CA ARG A 105 -4.35 -4.66 11.68
C ARG A 105 -3.54 -3.87 10.67
N SER A 106 -4.17 -3.12 9.78
CA SER A 106 -3.46 -2.25 8.84
C SER A 106 -2.70 -1.13 9.55
N ILE A 107 -3.29 -0.53 10.58
CA ILE A 107 -2.61 0.46 11.42
C ILE A 107 -1.33 -0.14 12.01
N GLY A 108 -1.39 -1.35 12.57
CA GLY A 108 -0.21 -2.03 13.10
C GLY A 108 0.88 -2.31 12.05
N VAL A 109 0.51 -2.55 10.80
CA VAL A 109 1.50 -2.66 9.70
C VAL A 109 2.13 -1.30 9.42
N MET A 110 1.33 -0.23 9.29
CA MET A 110 1.82 1.14 9.06
C MET A 110 2.85 1.54 10.11
N GLU A 111 2.56 1.30 11.38
CA GLU A 111 3.45 1.62 12.51
C GLU A 111 4.74 0.79 12.48
N ARG A 112 4.65 -0.52 12.21
CA ARG A 112 5.84 -1.39 12.11
C ARG A 112 6.78 -1.00 10.99
N ILE A 113 6.28 -0.54 9.86
CA ILE A 113 7.12 -0.07 8.75
C ILE A 113 7.62 1.36 8.93
N GLY A 114 7.26 2.01 10.05
CA GLY A 114 7.79 3.31 10.45
C GLY A 114 6.98 4.51 10.01
N MET A 115 5.75 4.30 9.58
CA MET A 115 4.85 5.41 9.26
C MET A 115 4.31 6.07 10.54
N VAL A 116 4.05 7.37 10.48
CA VAL A 116 3.61 8.18 11.60
C VAL A 116 2.29 8.86 11.25
N ARG A 117 1.38 8.91 12.22
CA ARG A 117 0.10 9.62 12.11
C ARG A 117 0.18 10.97 12.81
N SER A 118 -0.39 11.97 12.16
CA SER A 118 -0.80 13.22 12.79
C SER A 118 -2.33 13.26 12.80
N PRO A 119 -3.01 13.36 13.96
CA PRO A 119 -4.48 13.40 14.00
C PRO A 119 -5.09 14.55 13.19
N ALA A 120 -4.36 15.64 13.02
CA ALA A 120 -4.78 16.76 12.17
C ALA A 120 -4.85 16.44 10.68
N ASP A 121 -4.18 15.37 10.26
CA ASP A 121 -4.17 14.90 8.85
C ASP A 121 -5.31 13.93 8.55
N ASP A 122 -6.02 13.43 9.55
CA ASP A 122 -7.16 12.53 9.33
C ASP A 122 -8.22 13.20 8.47
N PHE A 123 -8.85 12.44 7.59
CA PHE A 123 -9.71 12.99 6.55
C PHE A 123 -10.97 12.16 6.32
N ASP A 124 -11.95 12.79 5.66
CA ASP A 124 -13.17 12.14 5.23
C ASP A 124 -13.05 11.78 3.74
N ARG A 125 -12.91 10.47 3.47
CA ARG A 125 -12.82 9.97 2.11
C ARG A 125 -14.20 9.87 1.48
N PRO A 126 -14.40 10.33 0.24
CA PRO A 126 -15.61 10.03 -0.51
C PRO A 126 -15.84 8.52 -0.60
N TRP A 127 -17.02 8.07 -0.18
CA TRP A 127 -17.32 6.63 -0.05
C TRP A 127 -18.63 6.33 -0.71
N ARG A 128 -19.26 6.43 -1.45
CA ARG A 128 -20.55 6.24 -2.12
C ARG A 128 -21.09 7.59 -2.61
N PRO A 129 -22.01 7.60 -3.56
CA PRO A 129 -22.63 8.83 -3.98
C PRO A 129 -23.18 9.61 -2.78
N GLY A 130 -22.61 10.79 -2.51
CA GLY A 130 -23.03 11.69 -1.43
C GLY A 130 -22.58 11.31 -0.02
N GLY A 131 -21.79 10.25 0.18
CA GLY A 131 -21.30 9.80 1.48
C GLY A 131 -19.80 9.98 1.67
N TYR A 132 -19.38 10.00 2.94
CA TYR A 132 -17.99 10.08 3.37
C TYR A 132 -17.70 9.02 4.42
N GLN A 133 -16.44 8.58 4.49
CA GLN A 133 -15.97 7.66 5.51
C GLN A 133 -14.69 8.21 6.13
N ARG A 134 -14.67 8.29 7.47
CA ARG A 134 -13.51 8.75 8.21
C ARG A 134 -12.33 7.80 8.02
N HIS A 135 -11.16 8.37 7.71
CA HIS A 135 -9.89 7.67 7.57
C HIS A 135 -8.82 8.32 8.44
N VAL A 136 -7.92 7.49 8.96
CA VAL A 136 -6.66 7.90 9.55
C VAL A 136 -5.59 7.92 8.47
N LEU A 137 -4.72 8.92 8.49
CA LEU A 137 -3.64 9.09 7.53
C LEU A 137 -2.28 8.91 8.22
N TYR A 138 -1.48 8.02 7.66
CA TYR A 138 -0.10 7.77 8.06
C TYR A 138 0.85 8.19 6.94
N ARG A 139 2.01 8.73 7.32
CA ARG A 139 3.05 9.20 6.39
C ARG A 139 4.41 8.67 6.78
N ILE A 140 5.28 8.52 5.80
CA ILE A 140 6.70 8.32 6.01
C ILE A 140 7.49 9.16 5.01
N GLN A 141 8.40 9.96 5.53
CA GLN A 141 9.34 10.73 4.72
C GLN A 141 10.55 9.86 4.36
N ARG A 142 11.12 10.07 3.17
CA ARG A 142 12.35 9.38 2.75
C ARG A 142 13.48 9.57 3.75
N SER A 143 13.66 10.77 4.30
CA SER A 143 14.68 11.07 5.30
C SER A 143 14.54 10.21 6.57
N ASP A 144 13.30 9.99 7.03
CA ASP A 144 13.05 9.19 8.23
C ASP A 144 13.18 7.70 7.96
N TRP A 145 12.78 7.26 6.77
CA TRP A 145 13.02 5.89 6.32
C TRP A 145 14.53 5.59 6.26
N LEU A 146 15.34 6.48 5.69
CA LEU A 146 16.81 6.30 5.62
C LEU A 146 17.46 6.18 7.00
N LYS A 147 17.03 6.99 7.99
CA LYS A 147 17.52 6.89 9.38
C LYS A 147 17.27 5.51 10.01
N ARG A 148 16.18 4.83 9.61
CA ARG A 148 15.82 3.50 10.12
C ARG A 148 16.63 2.37 9.48
N GLN A 149 17.38 2.64 8.41
CA GLN A 149 18.26 1.67 7.76
C GLN A 149 19.67 1.64 8.37
N LEU A 150 20.01 2.62 9.19
CA LEU A 150 21.29 2.71 9.91
C LEU A 150 21.27 1.88 11.19
#